data_be51c735000804e5a35423c07f0b0495
#
_entry.id   be51c735000804e5a35423c07f0b0495
#
_cell.length_a   1.000
_cell.length_b   1.000
_cell.length_c   1.000
_cell.angle_alpha   90.00
_cell.angle_beta   90.00
_cell.angle_gamma   90.00
#
_symmetry.space_group_name_H-M   'P 1'
#
loop_
_entity.id
_entity.type
_entity.pdbx_description
1 polymer ?
#
loop_
_entity_poly.entity_id
_entity_poly.type
_entity_poly.pdbx_seq_one_letter_code
_entity_poly.pdbx_strand_id
1 'polypeptide(L)'
;MRFTPKRPGGMSWTARAVVAALLVSGSTVATAGIAAQAQAQVRPAGAGSSAVVVAVARRHGFGKILVTVSVGMALYENPAGCNAACRSIWPPLLMPTGKTTPKGAKCLGTARLGHHRQVTYNGQRLYTFTGDSGHSVNGNGVAGFVVASHTATCTG
;
A
#
# COMPACT_ATOMS: atom_id res chain seq x y z
N MET A 1 21.73 28.55 -27.87
CA MET A 1 21.47 29.16 -26.55
C MET A 1 21.65 28.10 -25.49
N ARG A 2 22.66 28.22 -24.62
CA ARG A 2 22.97 27.26 -23.55
C ARG A 2 22.38 27.78 -22.24
N PHE A 3 21.45 27.03 -21.63
CA PHE A 3 20.95 27.31 -20.30
C PHE A 3 21.76 26.55 -19.25
N THR A 4 22.44 27.31 -18.39
CA THR A 4 23.13 26.80 -17.20
C THR A 4 22.18 26.87 -15.98
N PRO A 5 21.98 25.81 -15.20
CA PRO A 5 21.19 25.89 -13.97
C PRO A 5 22.04 26.44 -12.82
N LYS A 6 21.52 27.46 -12.15
CA LYS A 6 22.08 28.14 -10.97
C LYS A 6 21.84 27.27 -9.74
N ARG A 7 22.90 26.91 -9.01
CA ARG A 7 22.82 26.19 -7.71
C ARG A 7 22.40 27.16 -6.59
N PRO A 8 21.47 26.78 -5.70
CA PRO A 8 21.25 27.53 -4.46
C PRO A 8 22.29 27.13 -3.40
N GLY A 9 22.77 28.14 -2.69
CA GLY A 9 23.85 28.10 -1.71
C GLY A 9 23.50 27.31 -0.44
N GLY A 10 24.52 26.66 0.10
CA GLY A 10 24.47 25.94 1.36
C GLY A 10 24.33 26.87 2.55
N MET A 11 23.45 26.52 3.47
CA MET A 11 23.30 27.15 4.77
C MET A 11 24.08 26.32 5.79
N SER A 12 25.24 26.87 6.22
CA SER A 12 26.07 26.29 7.28
C SER A 12 25.48 26.65 8.64
N TRP A 13 25.10 25.66 9.41
CA TRP A 13 24.72 25.84 10.82
C TRP A 13 25.94 25.56 11.69
N THR A 14 26.55 26.63 12.22
CA THR A 14 27.57 26.53 13.28
C THR A 14 26.88 26.41 14.63
N ALA A 15 26.91 25.21 15.21
CA ALA A 15 26.51 25.00 16.60
C ALA A 15 27.64 25.51 17.52
N ARG A 16 27.39 26.56 18.28
CA ARG A 16 28.25 27.00 19.38
C ARG A 16 27.92 26.22 20.63
N ALA A 17 28.82 25.35 21.05
CA ALA A 17 28.79 24.73 22.36
C ALA A 17 29.29 25.74 23.41
N VAL A 18 28.46 26.06 24.38
CA VAL A 18 28.86 26.81 25.59
C VAL A 18 29.14 25.80 26.67
N VAL A 19 30.39 25.65 27.05
CA VAL A 19 30.82 24.88 28.21
C VAL A 19 30.79 25.80 29.45
N ALA A 20 29.89 25.56 30.37
CA ALA A 20 29.92 26.18 31.69
C ALA A 20 30.46 25.15 32.71
N ALA A 21 31.65 25.34 33.17
CA ALA A 21 32.23 24.59 34.27
C ALA A 21 31.76 25.21 35.59
N LEU A 22 31.06 24.42 36.41
CA LEU A 22 30.83 24.72 37.81
C LEU A 22 31.42 23.59 38.64
N LEU A 23 32.52 23.94 39.37
CA LEU A 23 33.11 23.14 40.41
C LEU A 23 32.25 23.31 41.68
N VAL A 24 31.68 22.21 42.17
CA VAL A 24 31.16 22.13 43.54
C VAL A 24 31.70 20.87 44.18
N SER A 25 32.42 21.10 45.29
CA SER A 25 33.07 20.10 46.14
C SER A 25 32.04 19.32 46.98
N GLY A 26 32.29 18.01 47.08
CA GLY A 26 32.08 17.24 48.33
C GLY A 26 30.66 16.77 48.61
N SER A 27 30.48 15.45 48.47
CA SER A 27 29.88 14.57 49.48
C SER A 27 29.75 13.17 48.88
N THR A 28 30.40 12.19 49.51
CA THR A 28 30.27 10.78 49.23
C THR A 28 28.88 10.29 49.55
N VAL A 29 28.13 9.98 48.51
CA VAL A 29 26.85 9.28 48.66
C VAL A 29 26.97 7.94 47.93
N ALA A 30 26.63 6.89 48.65
CA ALA A 30 26.66 5.51 48.19
C ALA A 30 25.89 5.37 46.84
N THR A 31 26.60 4.85 45.87
CA THR A 31 25.99 4.49 44.57
C THR A 31 25.16 3.23 44.74
N ALA A 32 23.84 3.41 44.95
CA ALA A 32 22.87 2.37 44.63
C ALA A 32 22.86 2.22 43.12
N GLY A 33 23.39 1.11 42.62
CA GLY A 33 23.39 0.77 41.20
C GLY A 33 21.95 0.64 40.71
N ILE A 34 21.50 1.64 39.97
CA ILE A 34 20.28 1.53 39.18
C ILE A 34 20.66 0.71 37.95
N ALA A 35 20.39 -0.61 38.02
CA ALA A 35 20.40 -1.44 36.83
C ALA A 35 19.34 -0.88 35.89
N ALA A 36 19.77 -0.17 34.84
CA ALA A 36 18.93 0.22 33.75
C ALA A 36 18.44 -1.06 33.09
N GLN A 37 17.25 -1.51 33.46
CA GLN A 37 16.55 -2.57 32.75
C GLN A 37 16.19 -1.99 31.36
N ALA A 38 16.95 -2.40 30.36
CA ALA A 38 16.58 -2.21 28.97
C ALA A 38 15.25 -2.97 28.77
N GLN A 39 14.15 -2.26 28.89
CA GLN A 39 12.85 -2.79 28.48
C GLN A 39 12.92 -2.98 26.97
N ALA A 40 13.16 -4.21 26.54
CA ALA A 40 12.97 -4.62 25.18
C ALA A 40 11.50 -4.32 24.84
N GLN A 41 11.27 -3.24 24.11
CA GLN A 41 9.96 -2.96 23.54
C GLN A 41 9.67 -4.09 22.57
N VAL A 42 8.82 -5.02 23.00
CA VAL A 42 8.22 -6.01 22.14
C VAL A 42 7.39 -5.22 21.13
N ARG A 43 7.99 -4.95 19.96
CA ARG A 43 7.22 -4.47 18.80
C ARG A 43 6.18 -5.53 18.51
N PRO A 44 4.87 -5.20 18.49
CA PRO A 44 3.89 -6.15 18.06
C PRO A 44 4.23 -6.57 16.64
N ALA A 45 4.59 -7.84 16.47
CA ALA A 45 4.84 -8.43 15.17
C ALA A 45 3.55 -8.27 14.34
N GLY A 46 3.58 -7.45 13.30
CA GLY A 46 2.66 -7.58 12.20
C GLY A 46 1.39 -6.75 12.17
N ALA A 47 1.40 -5.49 12.59
CA ALA A 47 0.45 -4.55 12.02
C ALA A 47 0.85 -4.27 10.56
N GLY A 48 0.45 -5.13 9.63
CA GLY A 48 0.72 -4.97 8.21
C GLY A 48 0.23 -3.58 7.75
N SER A 49 1.12 -2.78 7.18
CA SER A 49 0.78 -1.45 6.70
C SER A 49 -0.32 -1.54 5.64
N SER A 50 -1.45 -0.84 5.83
CA SER A 50 -2.60 -0.87 4.93
C SER A 50 -2.52 0.20 3.84
N ALA A 51 -3.22 -0.03 2.72
CA ALA A 51 -3.43 0.97 1.67
C ALA A 51 -4.85 0.87 1.11
N VAL A 52 -5.49 2.01 0.85
CA VAL A 52 -6.74 2.07 0.11
C VAL A 52 -6.41 1.92 -1.38
N VAL A 53 -6.80 0.82 -1.98
CA VAL A 53 -6.48 0.47 -3.38
C VAL A 53 -7.73 0.20 -4.21
N VAL A 54 -8.88 -0.04 -3.57
CA VAL A 54 -10.17 -0.35 -4.18
C VAL A 54 -11.20 0.66 -3.71
N ALA A 55 -12.12 1.04 -4.59
CA ALA A 55 -13.33 1.77 -4.27
C ALA A 55 -14.55 1.05 -4.85
N VAL A 56 -15.73 1.43 -4.40
CA VAL A 56 -17.01 0.94 -4.94
C VAL A 56 -17.62 2.06 -5.76
N ALA A 57 -17.97 1.79 -7.01
CA ALA A 57 -18.62 2.74 -7.90
C ALA A 57 -19.84 2.13 -8.56
N ARG A 58 -20.82 2.96 -8.92
CA ARG A 58 -21.94 2.52 -9.78
C ARG A 58 -21.53 2.65 -11.24
N ARG A 59 -21.83 1.62 -12.04
CA ARG A 59 -21.68 1.63 -13.49
C ARG A 59 -23.00 1.24 -14.15
N HIS A 60 -23.33 1.95 -15.23
CA HIS A 60 -24.55 1.66 -15.99
C HIS A 60 -24.52 0.22 -16.49
N GLY A 61 -25.62 -0.51 -16.32
CA GLY A 61 -25.72 -1.92 -16.69
C GLY A 61 -25.07 -2.93 -15.73
N PHE A 62 -24.18 -2.50 -14.80
CA PHE A 62 -23.44 -3.39 -13.90
C PHE A 62 -23.75 -3.18 -12.40
N GLY A 63 -24.48 -2.11 -12.06
CA GLY A 63 -24.77 -1.80 -10.66
C GLY A 63 -23.54 -1.30 -9.90
N LYS A 64 -23.34 -1.78 -8.66
CA LYS A 64 -22.16 -1.47 -7.85
C LYS A 64 -21.05 -2.45 -8.19
N ILE A 65 -19.91 -1.94 -8.64
CA ILE A 65 -18.72 -2.73 -8.96
C ILE A 65 -17.50 -2.21 -8.20
N LEU A 66 -16.46 -3.00 -8.17
CA LEU A 66 -15.15 -2.58 -7.66
C LEU A 66 -14.38 -1.83 -8.74
N VAL A 67 -13.70 -0.77 -8.32
CA VAL A 67 -12.87 0.06 -9.20
C VAL A 67 -11.54 0.39 -8.51
N THR A 68 -10.53 0.77 -9.29
CA THR A 68 -9.26 1.29 -8.74
C THR A 68 -9.48 2.68 -8.14
N VAL A 69 -8.82 2.98 -7.01
CA VAL A 69 -8.89 4.31 -6.38
C VAL A 69 -8.21 5.38 -7.23
N SER A 70 -7.11 5.05 -7.91
CA SER A 70 -6.28 6.03 -8.62
C SER A 70 -6.98 6.65 -9.83
N VAL A 71 -7.65 5.83 -10.64
CA VAL A 71 -8.22 6.26 -11.94
C VAL A 71 -9.66 5.80 -12.16
N GLY A 72 -10.25 5.08 -11.21
CA GLY A 72 -11.63 4.62 -11.30
C GLY A 72 -11.90 3.54 -12.34
N MET A 73 -10.86 2.84 -12.82
CA MET A 73 -11.01 1.72 -13.77
C MET A 73 -11.73 0.55 -13.12
N ALA A 74 -12.58 -0.13 -13.90
CA ALA A 74 -13.26 -1.34 -13.45
C ALA A 74 -12.26 -2.44 -13.09
N LEU A 75 -12.62 -3.24 -12.06
CA LEU A 75 -11.87 -4.41 -11.65
C LEU A 75 -12.61 -5.68 -12.08
N TYR A 76 -11.83 -6.69 -12.42
CA TYR A 76 -12.30 -7.95 -12.97
C TYR A 76 -11.74 -9.13 -12.22
N GLU A 77 -12.47 -10.23 -12.27
CA GLU A 77 -12.10 -11.53 -11.72
C GLU A 77 -12.06 -12.57 -12.84
N ASN A 78 -11.18 -13.56 -12.71
CA ASN A 78 -11.19 -14.76 -13.56
C ASN A 78 -10.87 -15.99 -12.70
N PRO A 79 -11.83 -16.88 -12.43
CA PRO A 79 -11.61 -18.08 -11.61
C PRO A 79 -10.54 -19.01 -12.20
N ALA A 80 -10.37 -19.04 -13.53
CA ALA A 80 -9.33 -19.81 -14.20
C ALA A 80 -7.92 -19.19 -14.02
N GLY A 81 -7.85 -17.97 -13.47
CA GLY A 81 -6.59 -17.25 -13.28
C GLY A 81 -6.06 -16.61 -14.57
N CYS A 82 -4.82 -16.12 -14.52
CA CYS A 82 -4.18 -15.38 -15.60
C CYS A 82 -2.68 -15.68 -15.59
N ASN A 83 -2.18 -16.28 -16.66
CA ASN A 83 -0.76 -16.60 -16.83
C ASN A 83 0.07 -15.35 -17.23
N ALA A 84 1.36 -15.51 -17.50
CA ALA A 84 2.24 -14.39 -17.83
C ALA A 84 1.82 -13.64 -19.11
N ALA A 85 1.41 -14.38 -20.16
CA ALA A 85 0.95 -13.77 -21.42
C ALA A 85 -0.36 -13.02 -21.26
N CYS A 86 -1.29 -13.57 -20.47
CA CYS A 86 -2.57 -12.93 -20.15
C CYS A 86 -2.38 -11.57 -19.45
N ARG A 87 -1.36 -11.44 -18.57
CA ARG A 87 -1.15 -10.25 -17.75
C ARG A 87 -0.75 -8.99 -18.52
N SER A 88 -0.34 -9.11 -19.78
CA SER A 88 -0.11 -7.95 -20.64
C SER A 88 -1.41 -7.24 -21.03
N ILE A 89 -2.51 -7.98 -21.11
CA ILE A 89 -3.86 -7.48 -21.42
C ILE A 89 -4.67 -7.26 -20.14
N TRP A 90 -4.44 -8.09 -19.14
CA TRP A 90 -5.11 -8.09 -17.84
C TRP A 90 -4.11 -7.83 -16.71
N PRO A 91 -3.63 -6.59 -16.53
CA PRO A 91 -2.71 -6.26 -15.46
C PRO A 91 -3.28 -6.58 -14.09
N PRO A 92 -2.54 -7.32 -13.23
CA PRO A 92 -3.00 -7.61 -11.87
C PRO A 92 -3.04 -6.34 -11.02
N LEU A 93 -4.07 -6.17 -10.20
CA LEU A 93 -4.09 -5.11 -9.19
C LEU A 93 -3.10 -5.46 -8.08
N LEU A 94 -1.98 -4.75 -8.01
CA LEU A 94 -0.93 -5.00 -7.02
C LEU A 94 -1.06 -4.07 -5.82
N MET A 95 -0.65 -4.58 -4.66
CA MET A 95 -0.44 -3.75 -3.47
C MET A 95 0.77 -2.83 -3.68
N PRO A 96 0.71 -1.58 -3.20
CA PRO A 96 1.89 -0.72 -3.14
C PRO A 96 3.00 -1.36 -2.32
N THR A 97 4.26 -1.06 -2.65
CA THR A 97 5.44 -1.57 -1.95
C THR A 97 5.35 -1.31 -0.45
N GLY A 98 5.65 -2.31 0.36
CA GLY A 98 5.60 -2.23 1.82
C GLY A 98 4.18 -2.27 2.42
N LYS A 99 3.13 -2.36 1.60
CA LYS A 99 1.75 -2.52 2.05
C LYS A 99 1.30 -3.98 1.94
N THR A 100 0.57 -4.44 2.95
CA THR A 100 0.13 -5.84 3.01
C THR A 100 -1.37 -6.02 3.11
N THR A 101 -2.10 -4.99 3.57
CA THR A 101 -3.54 -5.05 3.81
C THR A 101 -4.29 -4.08 2.90
N PRO A 102 -5.07 -4.58 1.92
CA PRO A 102 -5.88 -3.73 1.06
C PRO A 102 -7.08 -3.17 1.82
N LYS A 103 -7.49 -1.94 1.47
CA LYS A 103 -8.64 -1.24 2.01
C LYS A 103 -9.49 -0.66 0.86
N GLY A 104 -10.75 -0.30 1.19
CA GLY A 104 -11.67 0.39 0.30
C GLY A 104 -12.96 -0.38 0.00
N ALA A 105 -12.96 -1.70 0.23
CA ALA A 105 -14.18 -2.53 0.23
C ALA A 105 -14.05 -3.62 1.31
N LYS A 106 -15.16 -4.29 1.61
CA LYS A 106 -15.13 -5.54 2.40
C LYS A 106 -14.56 -6.67 1.55
N CYS A 107 -14.23 -7.79 2.19
CA CYS A 107 -13.83 -9.06 1.54
C CYS A 107 -12.55 -8.96 0.71
N LEU A 108 -11.77 -7.90 0.89
CA LEU A 108 -10.47 -7.77 0.25
C LEU A 108 -9.41 -8.58 0.99
N GLY A 109 -8.56 -9.23 0.23
CA GLY A 109 -7.40 -9.97 0.69
C GLY A 109 -6.22 -9.78 -0.25
N THR A 110 -5.18 -10.60 -0.06
CA THR A 110 -4.03 -10.62 -0.98
C THR A 110 -3.57 -12.05 -1.26
N ALA A 111 -3.11 -12.28 -2.48
CA ALA A 111 -2.43 -13.50 -2.89
C ALA A 111 -1.02 -13.19 -3.39
N ARG A 112 -0.08 -14.10 -3.22
CA ARG A 112 1.30 -13.94 -3.69
C ARG A 112 1.36 -14.00 -5.22
N LEU A 113 2.16 -13.09 -5.82
CA LEU A 113 2.48 -13.08 -7.24
C LEU A 113 3.98 -12.72 -7.40
N GLY A 114 4.84 -13.73 -7.42
CA GLY A 114 6.28 -13.53 -7.33
C GLY A 114 6.66 -12.79 -6.04
N HIS A 115 7.37 -11.66 -6.19
CA HIS A 115 7.75 -10.79 -5.08
C HIS A 115 6.66 -9.78 -4.68
N HIS A 116 5.55 -9.73 -5.42
CA HIS A 116 4.44 -8.81 -5.17
C HIS A 116 3.28 -9.49 -4.46
N ARG A 117 2.37 -8.67 -3.96
CA ARG A 117 1.05 -9.10 -3.46
C ARG A 117 -0.02 -8.57 -4.41
N GLN A 118 -0.77 -9.46 -5.00
CA GLN A 118 -1.94 -9.11 -5.79
C GLN A 118 -3.16 -9.02 -4.89
N VAL A 119 -3.98 -8.00 -5.07
CA VAL A 119 -5.25 -7.83 -4.35
C VAL A 119 -6.24 -8.90 -4.79
N THR A 120 -7.00 -9.43 -3.82
CA THR A 120 -8.09 -10.37 -4.05
C THR A 120 -9.39 -9.83 -3.49
N TYR A 121 -10.50 -10.28 -4.02
CA TYR A 121 -11.84 -10.04 -3.52
C TYR A 121 -12.59 -11.38 -3.42
N ASN A 122 -13.17 -11.70 -2.28
CA ASN A 122 -13.73 -13.03 -2.01
C ASN A 122 -12.79 -14.19 -2.40
N GLY A 123 -11.47 -14.01 -2.18
CA GLY A 123 -10.46 -14.98 -2.58
C GLY A 123 -10.05 -14.93 -4.06
N GLN A 124 -10.83 -14.33 -4.96
CA GLN A 124 -10.53 -14.20 -6.38
C GLN A 124 -9.54 -13.05 -6.64
N ARG A 125 -8.58 -13.26 -7.53
CA ARG A 125 -7.59 -12.26 -7.92
C ARG A 125 -8.23 -11.14 -8.72
N LEU A 126 -7.87 -9.89 -8.44
CA LEU A 126 -8.37 -8.72 -9.14
C LEU A 126 -7.40 -8.26 -10.24
N TYR A 127 -7.98 -7.87 -11.37
CA TYR A 127 -7.28 -7.40 -12.56
C TYR A 127 -7.93 -6.12 -13.09
N THR A 128 -7.16 -5.32 -13.82
CA THR A 128 -7.68 -4.28 -14.71
C THR A 128 -7.66 -4.81 -16.15
N PHE A 129 -8.34 -4.11 -17.07
CA PHE A 129 -8.33 -4.43 -18.49
C PHE A 129 -7.70 -3.28 -19.27
N THR A 130 -6.73 -3.58 -20.13
CA THR A 130 -6.03 -2.55 -20.92
C THR A 130 -6.93 -1.87 -21.97
N GLY A 131 -8.03 -2.52 -22.36
CA GLY A 131 -9.05 -1.94 -23.25
C GLY A 131 -10.08 -1.04 -22.56
N ASP A 132 -9.97 -0.84 -21.24
CA ASP A 132 -10.81 0.11 -20.52
C ASP A 132 -10.19 1.51 -20.54
N SER A 133 -11.06 2.51 -20.57
CA SER A 133 -10.72 3.91 -20.40
C SER A 133 -11.77 4.61 -19.53
N GLY A 134 -11.33 5.46 -18.62
CA GLY A 134 -12.22 6.19 -17.73
C GLY A 134 -13.18 5.25 -16.98
N HIS A 135 -14.47 5.39 -17.24
CA HIS A 135 -15.51 4.63 -16.55
C HIS A 135 -16.06 3.43 -17.37
N SER A 136 -15.39 3.03 -18.45
CA SER A 136 -15.82 1.90 -19.26
C SER A 136 -15.69 0.57 -18.53
N VAL A 137 -16.42 -0.43 -19.01
CA VAL A 137 -16.41 -1.83 -18.51
C VAL A 137 -16.38 -2.77 -19.72
N ASN A 138 -15.38 -2.55 -20.60
CA ASN A 138 -15.26 -3.30 -21.86
C ASN A 138 -14.76 -4.72 -21.68
N GLY A 139 -14.13 -5.01 -20.54
CA GLY A 139 -13.55 -6.32 -20.26
C GLY A 139 -14.55 -7.37 -19.82
N ASN A 140 -15.80 -7.01 -19.52
CA ASN A 140 -16.77 -7.98 -19.02
C ASN A 140 -17.15 -9.03 -20.08
N GLY A 141 -16.95 -10.31 -19.76
CA GLY A 141 -17.18 -11.44 -20.67
C GLY A 141 -16.00 -11.74 -21.60
N VAL A 142 -14.94 -10.92 -21.62
CA VAL A 142 -13.77 -11.13 -22.48
C VAL A 142 -12.84 -12.15 -21.85
N ALA A 143 -12.53 -13.23 -22.59
CA ALA A 143 -11.59 -14.30 -22.17
C ALA A 143 -11.91 -14.92 -20.78
N GLY A 144 -13.19 -14.97 -20.40
CA GLY A 144 -13.62 -15.52 -19.11
C GLY A 144 -13.48 -14.56 -17.93
N PHE A 145 -13.10 -13.30 -18.17
CA PHE A 145 -13.12 -12.30 -17.14
C PHE A 145 -14.52 -11.71 -16.95
N VAL A 146 -14.91 -11.54 -15.70
CA VAL A 146 -16.16 -10.90 -15.31
C VAL A 146 -15.88 -9.71 -14.41
N VAL A 147 -16.70 -8.67 -14.51
CA VAL A 147 -16.55 -7.50 -13.65
C VAL A 147 -16.77 -7.88 -12.18
N ALA A 148 -15.90 -7.42 -11.29
CA ALA A 148 -15.99 -7.68 -9.85
C ALA A 148 -17.16 -6.88 -9.25
N SER A 149 -18.32 -7.53 -9.14
CA SER A 149 -19.53 -6.94 -8.56
C SER A 149 -19.41 -6.84 -7.04
N HIS A 150 -19.73 -5.66 -6.47
CA HIS A 150 -19.69 -5.47 -5.04
C HIS A 150 -20.88 -6.18 -4.36
N THR A 151 -20.58 -7.14 -3.49
CA THR A 151 -21.54 -7.81 -2.63
C THR A 151 -21.45 -7.35 -1.19
N ALA A 152 -22.55 -7.42 -0.45
CA ALA A 152 -22.58 -7.04 0.96
C ALA A 152 -21.97 -8.11 1.88
N THR A 153 -21.96 -9.36 1.44
CA THR A 153 -21.49 -10.56 2.17
C THR A 153 -20.21 -11.10 1.54
N CYS A 154 -19.27 -11.52 2.37
CA CYS A 154 -18.06 -12.19 1.92
C CYS A 154 -18.37 -13.69 1.71
N THR A 155 -17.98 -14.21 0.54
CA THR A 155 -18.05 -15.63 0.20
C THR A 155 -16.61 -16.13 0.15
N GLY A 156 -16.12 -16.68 1.25
CA GLY A 156 -14.78 -17.23 1.34
C GLY A 156 -14.51 -17.78 2.72
#